data_56ede629386f2ca192e1d897e463fadb
#
_entry.id   56ede629386f2ca192e1d897e463fadb
#
_cell.length_a   1.000
_cell.length_b   1.000
_cell.length_c   1.000
_cell.angle_alpha   90.00
_cell.angle_beta   90.00
_cell.angle_gamma   90.00
#
_symmetry.space_group_name_H-M   'P 1'
#
loop_
_entity.id
_entity.type
_entity.pdbx_description
1 polymer ?
#
loop_
_entity_poly.entity_id
_entity_poly.type
_entity_poly.pdbx_seq_one_letter_code
_entity_poly.pdbx_strand_id
1 'polypeptide(L)'
;MEKRDYVLIAFCFLLLSIFALGCEQKAKTVATPVTIPEGEKDPAIWGRKYPHNYDSYLKNSERTKGYSKYRNDSECRLSPWPFQLVLLDGWGMGVEYNEPNGHTDMLKDQLRIDASRKKAGGVCLSCKSPYAPELKERLKVDYFRKPYDEVWKEIPEKHREMGVVCADCHDPKTMDLRINRWTLIEALKAIGKDPDKLTRQEMRSLVCAQCHVDYKIPKDKDNKSIGLLF
;
A
#
# COMPACT_ATOMS: atom_id res chain seq x y z
N MET A 1 -59.10 -8.65 -42.24
CA MET A 1 -57.73 -8.89 -41.76
C MET A 1 -57.14 -10.05 -42.52
N GLU A 2 -56.09 -9.81 -43.24
CA GLU A 2 -55.39 -10.85 -44.01
C GLU A 2 -54.56 -11.75 -43.08
N LYS A 3 -54.30 -13.01 -43.48
CA LYS A 3 -53.44 -13.96 -42.73
C LYS A 3 -52.10 -13.34 -42.28
N ARG A 4 -51.61 -12.37 -43.05
CA ARG A 4 -50.40 -11.61 -42.83
C ARG A 4 -50.46 -10.77 -41.55
N ASP A 5 -51.64 -10.21 -41.22
CA ASP A 5 -51.83 -9.36 -40.05
C ASP A 5 -51.80 -10.17 -38.76
N TYR A 6 -52.28 -11.40 -38.75
CA TYR A 6 -52.22 -12.30 -37.63
C TYR A 6 -50.78 -12.75 -37.31
N VAL A 7 -49.93 -12.98 -38.37
CA VAL A 7 -48.54 -13.32 -38.18
C VAL A 7 -47.74 -12.17 -37.56
N LEU A 8 -48.02 -10.94 -38.03
CA LEU A 8 -47.36 -9.74 -37.46
C LEU A 8 -47.72 -9.54 -35.98
N ILE A 9 -49.02 -9.68 -35.64
CA ILE A 9 -49.49 -9.55 -34.27
C ILE A 9 -48.86 -10.62 -33.36
N ALA A 10 -48.83 -11.87 -33.81
CA ALA A 10 -48.20 -12.96 -33.05
C ALA A 10 -46.71 -12.73 -32.85
N PHE A 11 -45.99 -12.21 -33.84
CA PHE A 11 -44.57 -11.88 -33.78
C PHE A 11 -44.29 -10.73 -32.79
N CYS A 12 -45.17 -9.68 -32.79
CA CYS A 12 -45.07 -8.58 -31.81
C CYS A 12 -45.33 -9.05 -30.37
N PHE A 13 -46.31 -9.95 -30.16
CA PHE A 13 -46.54 -10.55 -28.83
C PHE A 13 -45.37 -11.44 -28.37
N LEU A 14 -44.74 -12.18 -29.27
CA LEU A 14 -43.58 -12.99 -28.96
C LEU A 14 -42.36 -12.12 -28.58
N LEU A 15 -42.14 -11.01 -29.28
CA LEU A 15 -41.09 -10.04 -28.93
C LEU A 15 -41.34 -9.34 -27.59
N LEU A 16 -42.59 -8.96 -27.30
CA LEU A 16 -42.97 -8.35 -26.03
C LEU A 16 -42.79 -9.33 -24.85
N SER A 17 -43.09 -10.64 -25.04
CA SER A 17 -42.87 -11.63 -24.00
C SER A 17 -41.38 -11.94 -23.73
N ILE A 18 -40.51 -11.85 -24.74
CA ILE A 18 -39.06 -11.96 -24.57
C ILE A 18 -38.49 -10.78 -23.79
N PHE A 19 -39.00 -9.56 -24.01
CA PHE A 19 -38.60 -8.38 -23.23
C PHE A 19 -39.08 -8.42 -21.77
N ALA A 20 -40.22 -9.03 -21.49
CA ALA A 20 -40.75 -9.16 -20.13
C ALA A 20 -39.99 -10.19 -19.25
N LEU A 21 -39.31 -11.16 -19.89
CA LEU A 21 -38.53 -12.18 -19.18
C LEU A 21 -37.08 -11.74 -18.85
N GLY A 22 -36.66 -10.57 -19.35
CA GLY A 22 -35.27 -10.10 -19.27
C GLY A 22 -34.88 -9.29 -18.03
N CYS A 23 -35.77 -8.98 -17.11
CA CYS A 23 -35.45 -8.18 -15.93
C CYS A 23 -35.81 -8.89 -14.62
N GLU A 24 -35.19 -10.02 -14.32
CA GLU A 24 -35.00 -10.38 -12.92
C GLU A 24 -33.97 -9.44 -12.30
N GLN A 25 -34.44 -8.33 -11.76
CA GLN A 25 -33.66 -7.60 -10.79
C GLN A 25 -33.46 -8.51 -9.58
N LYS A 26 -32.27 -9.18 -9.51
CA LYS A 26 -31.82 -9.78 -8.26
C LYS A 26 -31.98 -8.74 -7.18
N ALA A 27 -32.88 -8.98 -6.24
CA ALA A 27 -33.03 -8.16 -5.06
C ALA A 27 -31.62 -7.91 -4.49
N LYS A 28 -31.18 -6.66 -4.51
CA LYS A 28 -29.95 -6.28 -3.84
C LYS A 28 -30.17 -6.59 -2.37
N THR A 29 -29.64 -7.69 -1.90
CA THR A 29 -29.49 -7.92 -0.47
C THR A 29 -28.79 -6.69 0.06
N VAL A 30 -29.46 -5.91 0.89
CA VAL A 30 -28.89 -4.75 1.58
C VAL A 30 -27.83 -5.36 2.51
N ALA A 31 -26.60 -5.41 2.03
CA ALA A 31 -25.49 -5.86 2.83
C ALA A 31 -25.38 -4.93 4.05
N THR A 32 -25.30 -5.49 5.22
CA THR A 32 -25.04 -4.73 6.46
C THR A 32 -23.85 -3.83 6.22
N PRO A 33 -23.94 -2.51 6.51
CA PRO A 33 -22.85 -1.60 6.27
C PRO A 33 -21.58 -2.09 6.98
N VAL A 34 -20.55 -2.43 6.23
CA VAL A 34 -19.28 -2.85 6.79
C VAL A 34 -18.57 -1.61 7.32
N THR A 35 -18.33 -1.59 8.64
CA THR A 35 -17.51 -0.56 9.28
C THR A 35 -16.09 -1.08 9.41
N ILE A 36 -15.12 -0.31 8.91
CA ILE A 36 -13.69 -0.62 9.07
C ILE A 36 -13.23 0.12 10.32
N PRO A 37 -12.65 -0.59 11.31
CA PRO A 37 -12.07 0.04 12.49
C PRO A 37 -10.94 1.01 12.13
N GLU A 38 -10.77 2.06 12.94
CA GLU A 38 -9.59 2.92 12.81
C GLU A 38 -8.32 2.10 13.08
N GLY A 39 -7.32 2.27 12.21
CA GLY A 39 -6.06 1.53 12.32
C GLY A 39 -6.12 0.07 11.85
N GLU A 40 -7.22 -0.38 11.23
CA GLU A 40 -7.30 -1.72 10.65
C GLU A 40 -6.25 -1.90 9.56
N LYS A 41 -5.40 -2.90 9.72
CA LYS A 41 -4.26 -3.16 8.83
C LYS A 41 -4.50 -4.30 7.85
N ASP A 42 -5.50 -5.15 8.10
CA ASP A 42 -5.81 -6.26 7.19
C ASP A 42 -6.52 -5.75 5.92
N PRO A 43 -5.90 -5.79 4.74
CA PRO A 43 -6.51 -5.32 3.50
C PRO A 43 -7.79 -6.09 3.13
N ALA A 44 -7.93 -7.35 3.55
CA ALA A 44 -9.12 -8.14 3.27
C ALA A 44 -10.36 -7.59 3.99
N ILE A 45 -10.19 -7.01 5.18
CA ILE A 45 -11.29 -6.33 5.88
C ILE A 45 -11.72 -5.07 5.12
N TRP A 46 -10.75 -4.32 4.59
CA TRP A 46 -11.01 -3.18 3.71
C TRP A 46 -11.75 -3.60 2.45
N GLY A 47 -11.39 -4.76 1.88
CA GLY A 47 -12.03 -5.34 0.69
C GLY A 47 -13.52 -5.61 0.85
N ARG A 48 -14.00 -5.87 2.06
CA ARG A 48 -15.44 -6.05 2.32
C ARG A 48 -16.26 -4.78 2.06
N LYS A 49 -15.66 -3.61 2.27
CA LYS A 49 -16.30 -2.32 2.03
C LYS A 49 -15.91 -1.72 0.68
N TYR A 50 -14.67 -1.93 0.25
CA TYR A 50 -14.08 -1.35 -0.94
C TYR A 50 -13.50 -2.45 -1.87
N PRO A 51 -14.34 -3.32 -2.45
CA PRO A 51 -13.87 -4.50 -3.19
C PRO A 51 -13.01 -4.14 -4.41
N HIS A 52 -13.38 -3.14 -5.19
CA HIS A 52 -12.58 -2.73 -6.36
C HIS A 52 -11.20 -2.20 -6.00
N ASN A 53 -11.08 -1.49 -4.88
CA ASN A 53 -9.78 -1.01 -4.40
C ASN A 53 -8.93 -2.18 -3.92
N TYR A 54 -9.54 -3.15 -3.23
CA TYR A 54 -8.86 -4.35 -2.77
C TYR A 54 -8.37 -5.22 -3.93
N ASP A 55 -9.20 -5.44 -4.96
CA ASP A 55 -8.79 -6.15 -6.17
C ASP A 55 -7.61 -5.47 -6.86
N SER A 56 -7.62 -4.13 -6.92
CA SER A 56 -6.52 -3.36 -7.45
C SER A 56 -5.25 -3.48 -6.58
N TYR A 57 -5.41 -3.50 -5.26
CA TYR A 57 -4.33 -3.69 -4.30
C TYR A 57 -3.66 -5.07 -4.48
N LEU A 58 -4.44 -6.13 -4.63
CA LEU A 58 -3.91 -7.49 -4.83
C LEU A 58 -3.04 -7.62 -6.09
N LYS A 59 -3.34 -6.85 -7.13
CA LYS A 59 -2.52 -6.81 -8.36
C LYS A 59 -1.10 -6.33 -8.13
N ASN A 60 -0.79 -5.66 -7.02
CA ASN A 60 0.59 -5.31 -6.68
C ASN A 60 1.48 -6.52 -6.38
N SER A 61 0.89 -7.66 -5.98
CA SER A 61 1.61 -8.91 -5.74
C SER A 61 1.78 -9.75 -7.00
N GLU A 62 1.08 -9.42 -8.10
CA GLU A 62 1.18 -10.17 -9.34
C GLU A 62 2.56 -9.93 -9.99
N ARG A 63 3.26 -11.02 -10.27
CA ARG A 63 4.49 -10.98 -11.05
C ARG A 63 4.15 -11.00 -12.52
N THR A 64 4.42 -9.89 -13.21
CA THR A 64 4.18 -9.75 -14.64
C THR A 64 5.49 -9.50 -15.37
N LYS A 65 5.68 -10.17 -16.52
CA LYS A 65 6.70 -9.74 -17.48
C LYS A 65 6.23 -8.45 -18.13
N GLY A 66 7.02 -7.39 -18.02
CA GLY A 66 6.74 -6.17 -18.74
C GLY A 66 7.17 -4.88 -18.08
N TYR A 67 6.94 -3.80 -18.78
CA TYR A 67 7.43 -2.44 -18.49
C TYR A 67 6.72 -1.70 -17.36
N SER A 68 5.93 -2.37 -16.55
CA SER A 68 5.24 -1.70 -15.45
C SER A 68 6.22 -1.35 -14.34
N LYS A 69 6.41 -0.07 -14.11
CA LYS A 69 7.20 0.45 -12.99
C LYS A 69 6.59 0.17 -11.62
N TYR A 70 5.35 -0.30 -11.57
CA TYR A 70 4.53 -0.34 -10.35
C TYR A 70 4.11 -1.74 -9.93
N ARG A 71 4.47 -2.76 -10.70
CA ARG A 71 4.16 -4.16 -10.41
C ARG A 71 5.43 -4.94 -10.13
N ASN A 72 5.30 -6.00 -9.37
CA ASN A 72 6.37 -6.97 -9.21
C ASN A 72 6.75 -7.53 -10.57
N ASP A 73 8.04 -7.59 -10.82
CA ASP A 73 8.58 -8.19 -12.04
C ASP A 73 9.08 -9.60 -11.75
N SER A 74 8.98 -10.49 -12.71
CA SER A 74 9.55 -11.83 -12.64
C SER A 74 11.03 -11.85 -12.97
N GLU A 75 11.58 -10.75 -13.47
CA GLU A 75 12.97 -10.66 -13.90
C GLU A 75 13.77 -9.75 -12.96
N CYS A 76 14.99 -10.17 -12.65
CA CYS A 76 15.95 -9.35 -11.93
C CYS A 76 16.26 -8.08 -12.70
N ARG A 77 16.07 -6.91 -12.08
CA ARG A 77 16.35 -5.60 -12.71
C ARG A 77 17.81 -5.40 -13.09
N LEU A 78 18.72 -6.11 -12.44
CA LEU A 78 20.14 -6.02 -12.74
C LEU A 78 20.51 -6.78 -14.02
N SER A 79 19.70 -7.76 -14.46
CA SER A 79 19.95 -8.49 -15.73
C SER A 79 20.00 -7.57 -16.96
N PRO A 80 19.02 -6.68 -17.20
CA PRO A 80 19.09 -5.74 -18.32
C PRO A 80 20.05 -4.55 -18.10
N TRP A 81 20.46 -4.31 -16.86
CA TRP A 81 21.31 -3.15 -16.49
C TRP A 81 22.47 -3.56 -15.59
N PRO A 82 23.37 -4.47 -16.03
CA PRO A 82 24.41 -5.07 -15.19
C PRO A 82 25.41 -4.05 -14.63
N PHE A 83 25.54 -2.86 -15.27
CA PHE A 83 26.38 -1.78 -14.74
C PHE A 83 25.90 -1.22 -13.39
N GLN A 84 24.63 -1.42 -13.03
CA GLN A 84 24.10 -1.03 -11.70
C GLN A 84 24.79 -1.80 -10.57
N LEU A 85 25.27 -3.02 -10.81
CA LEU A 85 26.06 -3.77 -9.83
C LEU A 85 27.34 -3.04 -9.47
N VAL A 86 27.97 -2.41 -10.46
CA VAL A 86 29.19 -1.63 -10.26
C VAL A 86 28.89 -0.30 -9.55
N LEU A 87 27.82 0.39 -9.96
CA LEU A 87 27.42 1.66 -9.36
C LEU A 87 26.95 1.51 -7.91
N LEU A 88 26.27 0.41 -7.60
CA LEU A 88 25.77 0.13 -6.25
C LEU A 88 26.79 -0.62 -5.39
N ASP A 89 27.97 -0.88 -5.93
CA ASP A 89 29.10 -1.52 -5.25
C ASP A 89 28.80 -2.91 -4.67
N GLY A 90 27.79 -3.56 -5.22
CA GLY A 90 27.33 -4.89 -4.78
C GLY A 90 26.91 -5.00 -3.32
N TRP A 91 26.87 -3.90 -2.59
CA TRP A 91 26.58 -3.85 -1.17
C TRP A 91 25.15 -3.44 -0.85
N GLY A 92 24.55 -4.17 0.07
CA GLY A 92 23.27 -3.87 0.71
C GLY A 92 22.15 -3.57 -0.28
N MET A 93 22.13 -2.37 -0.84
CA MET A 93 21.05 -1.91 -1.73
C MET A 93 21.03 -2.63 -3.07
N GLY A 94 22.18 -2.99 -3.65
CA GLY A 94 22.27 -3.67 -4.95
C GLY A 94 21.80 -5.11 -4.91
N VAL A 95 21.98 -5.78 -3.81
CA VAL A 95 21.56 -7.18 -3.62
C VAL A 95 20.08 -7.26 -3.23
N GLU A 96 19.65 -6.42 -2.30
CA GLU A 96 18.32 -6.48 -1.70
C GLU A 96 17.22 -5.90 -2.61
N TYR A 97 17.58 -4.98 -3.52
CA TYR A 97 16.65 -4.32 -4.43
C TYR A 97 16.76 -4.79 -5.89
N ASN A 98 17.32 -5.98 -6.09
CA ASN A 98 17.43 -6.56 -7.44
C ASN A 98 16.07 -7.05 -7.99
N GLU A 99 15.12 -7.34 -7.12
CA GLU A 99 13.76 -7.71 -7.49
C GLU A 99 12.81 -6.53 -7.23
N PRO A 100 12.04 -6.10 -8.22
CA PRO A 100 11.04 -5.07 -7.99
C PRO A 100 9.84 -5.65 -7.25
N ASN A 101 9.55 -5.09 -6.08
CA ASN A 101 8.38 -5.44 -5.30
C ASN A 101 7.36 -4.31 -5.33
N GLY A 102 6.06 -4.66 -5.46
CA GLY A 102 4.96 -3.73 -5.27
C GLY A 102 4.79 -3.36 -3.78
N HIS A 103 3.90 -2.42 -3.50
CA HIS A 103 3.66 -1.95 -2.12
C HIS A 103 3.28 -3.08 -1.15
N THR A 104 2.54 -4.09 -1.61
CA THR A 104 2.15 -5.26 -0.81
C THR A 104 3.34 -6.08 -0.32
N ASP A 105 4.40 -6.15 -1.11
CA ASP A 105 5.56 -7.01 -0.88
C ASP A 105 6.83 -6.23 -0.52
N MET A 106 6.75 -4.92 -0.35
CA MET A 106 7.93 -4.07 -0.16
C MET A 106 8.71 -4.38 1.13
N LEU A 107 8.12 -5.07 2.10
CA LEU A 107 8.83 -5.50 3.30
C LEU A 107 9.73 -6.71 3.03
N LYS A 108 9.48 -7.49 1.97
CA LYS A 108 10.30 -8.67 1.64
C LYS A 108 11.77 -8.34 1.40
N ASP A 109 12.06 -7.18 0.82
CA ASP A 109 13.44 -6.71 0.66
C ASP A 109 14.13 -6.53 2.01
N GLN A 110 13.40 -6.08 3.02
CA GLN A 110 13.94 -5.86 4.36
C GLN A 110 14.17 -7.16 5.13
N LEU A 111 13.48 -8.23 4.79
CA LEU A 111 13.69 -9.55 5.40
C LEU A 111 15.03 -10.15 4.97
N ARG A 112 15.51 -9.78 3.78
CA ARG A 112 16.77 -10.20 3.20
C ARG A 112 17.91 -9.21 3.42
N ILE A 113 17.71 -8.21 4.26
CA ILE A 113 18.68 -7.13 4.50
C ILE A 113 20.00 -7.69 5.03
N ASP A 114 21.10 -7.14 4.55
CA ASP A 114 22.44 -7.50 5.02
C ASP A 114 22.58 -7.23 6.53
N ALA A 115 23.31 -8.12 7.22
CA ALA A 115 23.50 -8.05 8.67
C ALA A 115 24.14 -6.73 9.13
N SER A 116 25.00 -6.11 8.32
CA SER A 116 25.61 -4.81 8.62
C SER A 116 24.59 -3.67 8.71
N ARG A 117 23.46 -3.81 8.01
CA ARG A 117 22.38 -2.81 7.96
C ARG A 117 21.31 -3.02 9.04
N LYS A 118 21.24 -4.17 9.65
CA LYS A 118 20.28 -4.49 10.72
C LYS A 118 20.42 -3.64 11.98
N LYS A 119 21.46 -2.83 12.06
CA LYS A 119 21.72 -1.87 13.14
C LYS A 119 20.82 -0.63 13.07
N ALA A 120 20.14 -0.40 11.96
CA ALA A 120 19.33 0.81 11.76
C ALA A 120 18.00 0.83 12.56
N GLY A 121 17.72 -0.18 13.35
CA GLY A 121 16.50 -0.28 14.15
C GLY A 121 15.23 -0.21 13.29
N GLY A 122 14.21 0.49 13.78
CA GLY A 122 12.95 0.66 13.09
C GLY A 122 12.97 1.66 11.92
N VAL A 123 14.10 2.33 11.65
CA VAL A 123 14.19 3.33 10.56
C VAL A 123 13.69 2.77 9.25
N CYS A 124 14.15 1.57 8.86
CA CYS A 124 13.72 0.93 7.61
C CYS A 124 12.23 0.57 7.61
N LEU A 125 11.68 0.18 8.76
CA LEU A 125 10.27 -0.15 8.91
C LEU A 125 9.36 1.08 8.76
N SER A 126 9.88 2.29 9.02
CA SER A 126 9.11 3.53 8.99
C SER A 126 8.39 3.76 7.65
N CYS A 127 8.99 3.33 6.53
CA CYS A 127 8.40 3.44 5.20
C CYS A 127 7.77 2.14 4.69
N LYS A 128 7.97 1.00 5.37
CA LYS A 128 7.68 -0.32 4.81
C LYS A 128 6.63 -1.12 5.58
N SER A 129 6.36 -0.75 6.82
CA SER A 129 5.40 -1.46 7.66
C SER A 129 4.23 -0.57 8.09
N PRO A 130 2.98 -1.07 8.02
CA PRO A 130 1.81 -0.35 8.54
C PRO A 130 1.82 -0.23 10.07
N TYR A 131 2.70 -0.97 10.74
CA TYR A 131 2.88 -0.92 12.19
C TYR A 131 3.86 0.18 12.65
N ALA A 132 4.56 0.83 11.72
CA ALA A 132 5.59 1.81 12.06
C ALA A 132 5.12 2.93 12.98
N PRO A 133 3.97 3.60 12.76
CA PRO A 133 3.49 4.65 13.66
C PRO A 133 3.21 4.15 15.08
N GLU A 134 2.57 2.98 15.19
CA GLU A 134 2.23 2.35 16.48
C GLU A 134 3.48 1.89 17.22
N LEU A 135 4.43 1.26 16.53
CA LEU A 135 5.69 0.82 17.12
C LEU A 135 6.53 2.01 17.59
N LYS A 136 6.62 3.08 16.80
CA LYS A 136 7.31 4.31 17.18
C LYS A 136 6.69 4.92 18.43
N GLU A 137 5.36 4.98 18.49
CA GLU A 137 4.67 5.54 19.65
C GLU A 137 4.90 4.70 20.92
N ARG A 138 4.90 3.37 20.79
CA ARG A 138 5.08 2.44 21.91
C ARG A 138 6.54 2.33 22.35
N LEU A 139 7.47 2.23 21.43
CA LEU A 139 8.89 2.01 21.73
C LEU A 139 9.67 3.32 21.91
N LYS A 140 9.12 4.46 21.49
CA LYS A 140 9.76 5.78 21.58
C LYS A 140 11.14 5.76 20.90
N VAL A 141 12.19 6.20 21.57
CA VAL A 141 13.56 6.22 21.05
C VAL A 141 14.11 4.82 20.74
N ASP A 142 13.65 3.81 21.47
CA ASP A 142 14.07 2.43 21.26
C ASP A 142 13.64 1.89 19.90
N TYR A 143 12.58 2.42 19.30
CA TYR A 143 12.21 2.14 17.92
C TYR A 143 13.37 2.38 16.95
N PHE A 144 14.19 3.38 17.19
CA PHE A 144 15.33 3.73 16.35
C PHE A 144 16.65 3.09 16.80
N ARG A 145 16.78 2.79 18.10
CA ARG A 145 18.03 2.29 18.72
C ARG A 145 18.20 0.78 18.68
N LYS A 146 17.10 0.06 18.83
CA LYS A 146 17.11 -1.40 18.84
C LYS A 146 17.52 -1.95 17.47
N PRO A 147 18.15 -3.13 17.44
CA PRO A 147 18.41 -3.86 16.21
C PRO A 147 17.10 -4.07 15.41
N TYR A 148 17.22 -4.09 14.10
CA TYR A 148 16.08 -4.27 13.19
C TYR A 148 15.22 -5.48 13.57
N ASP A 149 15.86 -6.63 13.79
CA ASP A 149 15.16 -7.89 14.08
C ASP A 149 14.33 -7.83 15.39
N GLU A 150 14.77 -7.03 16.37
CA GLU A 150 14.04 -6.86 17.62
C GLU A 150 12.77 -6.03 17.37
N VAL A 151 12.88 -4.91 16.64
CA VAL A 151 11.71 -4.07 16.32
C VAL A 151 10.75 -4.81 15.39
N TRP A 152 11.27 -5.57 14.42
CA TRP A 152 10.46 -6.36 13.51
C TRP A 152 9.65 -7.45 14.24
N LYS A 153 10.22 -8.10 15.26
CA LYS A 153 9.53 -9.12 16.08
C LYS A 153 8.33 -8.56 16.87
N GLU A 154 8.29 -7.26 17.11
CA GLU A 154 7.17 -6.58 17.74
C GLU A 154 5.92 -6.49 16.83
N ILE A 155 6.07 -6.75 15.53
CA ILE A 155 4.95 -6.87 14.60
C ILE A 155 4.27 -8.21 14.84
N PRO A 156 2.92 -8.26 14.87
CA PRO A 156 2.19 -9.53 14.96
C PRO A 156 2.64 -10.52 13.89
N GLU A 157 2.86 -11.77 14.27
CA GLU A 157 3.49 -12.79 13.41
C GLU A 157 2.86 -12.90 12.03
N LYS A 158 1.53 -12.93 11.97
CA LYS A 158 0.76 -12.99 10.71
C LYS A 158 0.96 -11.79 9.78
N HIS A 159 1.53 -10.68 10.29
CA HIS A 159 1.72 -9.44 9.53
C HIS A 159 3.20 -9.07 9.33
N ARG A 160 4.13 -9.95 9.71
CA ARG A 160 5.58 -9.67 9.65
C ARG A 160 6.13 -9.53 8.24
N GLU A 161 5.41 -10.02 7.24
CA GLU A 161 5.76 -9.85 5.82
C GLU A 161 4.89 -8.81 5.11
N MET A 162 3.94 -8.23 5.82
CA MET A 162 2.98 -7.27 5.27
C MET A 162 3.67 -5.95 4.94
N GLY A 163 3.63 -5.59 3.67
CA GLY A 163 4.09 -4.29 3.20
C GLY A 163 3.07 -3.18 3.48
N VAL A 164 3.07 -2.14 2.65
CA VAL A 164 2.12 -1.02 2.76
C VAL A 164 0.70 -1.49 2.46
N VAL A 165 -0.24 -1.04 3.26
CA VAL A 165 -1.66 -1.42 3.19
C VAL A 165 -2.57 -0.20 3.02
N CYS A 166 -3.87 -0.43 2.84
CA CYS A 166 -4.84 0.65 2.64
C CYS A 166 -4.75 1.73 3.73
N ALA A 167 -4.61 1.32 5.00
CA ALA A 167 -4.53 2.22 6.15
C ALA A 167 -3.35 3.20 6.13
N ASP A 168 -2.30 2.89 5.36
CA ASP A 168 -1.13 3.78 5.25
C ASP A 168 -1.42 5.06 4.48
N CYS A 169 -2.43 5.01 3.59
CA CYS A 169 -2.75 6.11 2.69
C CYS A 169 -4.21 6.54 2.73
N HIS A 170 -5.11 5.76 3.31
CA HIS A 170 -6.55 5.98 3.21
C HIS A 170 -7.26 6.03 4.56
N ASP A 171 -8.29 6.86 4.62
CA ASP A 171 -9.24 6.89 5.72
C ASP A 171 -10.22 5.70 5.62
N PRO A 172 -10.47 4.94 6.71
CA PRO A 172 -11.32 3.74 6.65
C PRO A 172 -12.80 4.05 6.43
N LYS A 173 -13.26 5.26 6.72
CA LYS A 173 -14.66 5.64 6.58
C LYS A 173 -14.99 6.10 5.18
N THR A 174 -14.11 6.94 4.58
CA THR A 174 -14.35 7.65 3.32
C THR A 174 -13.51 7.15 2.15
N MET A 175 -12.41 6.44 2.41
CA MET A 175 -11.37 6.10 1.43
C MET A 175 -10.58 7.31 0.92
N ASP A 176 -10.77 8.49 1.50
CA ASP A 176 -9.98 9.66 1.17
C ASP A 176 -8.51 9.45 1.54
N LEU A 177 -7.63 10.12 0.81
CA LEU A 177 -6.21 10.09 1.11
C LEU A 177 -5.91 10.79 2.44
N ARG A 178 -5.02 10.21 3.23
CA ARG A 178 -4.51 10.80 4.47
C ARG A 178 -3.02 10.54 4.66
N ILE A 179 -2.37 11.39 5.41
CA ILE A 179 -0.99 11.22 5.86
C ILE A 179 -1.04 10.65 7.28
N ASN A 180 -0.36 9.53 7.51
CA ASN A 180 -0.29 8.89 8.82
C ASN A 180 1.14 8.73 9.36
N ARG A 181 2.17 9.05 8.56
CA ARG A 181 3.57 8.97 9.00
C ARG A 181 3.95 10.25 9.72
N TRP A 182 4.36 10.11 10.99
CA TRP A 182 4.77 11.22 11.84
C TRP A 182 5.89 12.06 11.21
N THR A 183 6.83 11.44 10.50
CA THR A 183 7.95 12.11 9.85
C THR A 183 7.50 13.20 8.89
N LEU A 184 6.53 12.90 8.02
CA LEU A 184 5.98 13.89 7.10
C LEU A 184 5.07 14.90 7.82
N ILE A 185 4.29 14.45 8.80
CA ILE A 185 3.46 15.33 9.63
C ILE A 185 4.31 16.39 10.33
N GLU A 186 5.42 15.98 10.96
CA GLU A 186 6.36 16.87 11.65
C GLU A 186 7.05 17.81 10.65
N ALA A 187 7.49 17.30 9.49
CA ALA A 187 8.10 18.12 8.46
C ALA A 187 7.15 19.19 7.89
N LEU A 188 5.90 18.82 7.60
CA LEU A 188 4.89 19.78 7.13
C LEU A 188 4.63 20.88 8.17
N LYS A 189 4.47 20.49 9.44
CA LYS A 189 4.31 21.48 10.54
C LYS A 189 5.52 22.39 10.66
N ALA A 190 6.73 21.88 10.49
CA ALA A 190 7.96 22.68 10.56
C ALA A 190 8.03 23.76 9.49
N ILE A 191 7.42 23.53 8.31
CA ILE A 191 7.32 24.52 7.23
C ILE A 191 5.99 25.31 7.25
N GLY A 192 5.24 25.24 8.35
CA GLY A 192 3.99 25.98 8.54
C GLY A 192 2.78 25.42 7.78
N LYS A 193 2.84 24.19 7.30
CA LYS A 193 1.69 23.51 6.66
C LYS A 193 0.96 22.63 7.66
N ASP A 194 -0.37 22.74 7.64
CA ASP A 194 -1.25 21.89 8.43
C ASP A 194 -1.60 20.63 7.59
N PRO A 195 -1.21 19.41 8.02
CA PRO A 195 -1.50 18.19 7.27
C PRO A 195 -2.99 17.93 7.05
N ASP A 196 -3.85 18.44 7.93
CA ASP A 196 -5.30 18.24 7.88
C ASP A 196 -6.01 19.26 6.97
N LYS A 197 -5.28 20.28 6.48
CA LYS A 197 -5.80 21.34 5.61
C LYS A 197 -5.17 21.38 4.23
N LEU A 198 -4.54 20.28 3.83
CA LEU A 198 -3.96 20.18 2.50
C LEU A 198 -5.04 20.16 1.42
N THR A 199 -4.77 20.85 0.33
CA THR A 199 -5.60 20.76 -0.86
C THR A 199 -5.56 19.34 -1.44
N ARG A 200 -6.58 18.97 -2.21
CA ARG A 200 -6.62 17.66 -2.90
C ARG A 200 -5.37 17.43 -3.76
N GLN A 201 -4.86 18.47 -4.40
CA GLN A 201 -3.67 18.37 -5.26
C GLN A 201 -2.39 18.15 -4.43
N GLU A 202 -2.25 18.84 -3.31
CA GLU A 202 -1.13 18.63 -2.39
C GLU A 202 -1.18 17.21 -1.79
N MET A 203 -2.34 16.77 -1.34
CA MET A 203 -2.50 15.44 -0.76
C MET A 203 -2.12 14.33 -1.75
N ARG A 204 -2.45 14.44 -3.03
CA ARG A 204 -2.07 13.46 -4.07
C ARG A 204 -0.57 13.25 -4.20
N SER A 205 0.23 14.27 -3.93
CA SER A 205 1.68 14.19 -3.96
C SER A 205 2.26 13.82 -2.59
N LEU A 206 1.77 14.47 -1.55
CA LEU A 206 2.30 14.33 -0.20
C LEU A 206 2.01 12.96 0.43
N VAL A 207 0.90 12.31 0.06
CA VAL A 207 0.66 10.93 0.51
C VAL A 207 1.77 9.97 0.08
N CYS A 208 2.39 10.20 -1.08
CA CYS A 208 3.55 9.42 -1.53
C CYS A 208 4.83 9.84 -0.80
N ALA A 209 4.96 11.12 -0.48
CA ALA A 209 6.12 11.67 0.24
C ALA A 209 6.24 11.15 1.69
N GLN A 210 5.27 10.43 2.20
CA GLN A 210 5.41 9.71 3.48
C GLN A 210 6.58 8.71 3.49
N CYS A 211 6.98 8.25 2.30
CA CYS A 211 8.02 7.24 2.10
C CYS A 211 8.98 7.61 0.96
N HIS A 212 8.51 8.33 -0.06
CA HIS A 212 9.27 8.72 -1.25
C HIS A 212 9.81 10.14 -1.09
N VAL A 213 10.81 10.30 -0.22
CA VAL A 213 11.44 11.58 0.13
C VAL A 213 12.85 11.34 0.62
N ASP A 214 13.71 12.34 0.50
CA ASP A 214 15.01 12.35 1.17
C ASP A 214 14.85 12.43 2.68
N TYR A 215 15.75 11.78 3.42
CA TYR A 215 15.68 11.73 4.85
C TYR A 215 17.06 11.75 5.54
N LYS A 216 17.06 12.16 6.80
CA LYS A 216 18.23 12.09 7.67
C LYS A 216 17.95 11.18 8.86
N ILE A 217 18.97 10.44 9.27
CA ILE A 217 18.94 9.62 10.47
C ILE A 217 19.80 10.31 11.53
N PRO A 218 19.22 11.12 12.42
CA PRO A 218 19.96 11.76 13.49
C PRO A 218 20.52 10.70 14.45
N LYS A 219 21.71 10.98 14.96
CA LYS A 219 22.41 10.08 15.87
C LYS A 219 22.79 10.82 17.14
N ASP A 220 22.85 10.07 18.25
CA ASP A 220 23.36 10.57 19.51
C ASP A 220 24.89 10.53 19.57
N LYS A 221 25.45 10.94 20.71
CA LYS A 221 26.89 10.94 20.98
C LYS A 221 27.56 9.55 20.86
N ASP A 222 26.80 8.48 21.04
CA ASP A 222 27.25 7.09 20.94
C ASP A 222 27.02 6.53 19.51
N ASN A 223 26.76 7.39 18.53
CA ASN A 223 26.47 7.05 17.13
C ASN A 223 25.24 6.13 16.93
N LYS A 224 24.31 6.13 17.90
CA LYS A 224 23.06 5.37 17.80
C LYS A 224 21.98 6.23 17.17
N SER A 225 21.15 5.64 16.33
CA SER A 225 20.01 6.31 15.69
C SER A 225 18.99 6.74 16.76
N ILE A 226 18.51 7.98 16.66
CA ILE A 226 17.54 8.56 17.60
C ILE A 226 16.28 9.10 16.92
N GLY A 227 16.22 8.99 15.60
CA GLY A 227 15.08 9.50 14.85
C GLY A 227 15.16 9.22 13.35
N LEU A 228 14.16 9.72 12.65
CA LEU A 228 14.09 9.82 11.20
C LEU A 228 13.46 11.17 10.89
N LEU A 229 14.13 12.00 10.12
CA LEU A 229 13.71 13.36 9.76
C LEU A 229 13.59 13.49 8.25
N PHE A 230 12.55 14.16 7.79
CA PHE A 230 12.30 14.50 6.38
C PHE A 230 12.62 15.98 6.13
#